data_4538dc9d1d0ea85a5e0982879649bdcd
#
_entry.id   4538dc9d1d0ea85a5e0982879649bdcd
#
_cell.length_a   1.000
_cell.length_b   1.000
_cell.length_c   1.000
_cell.angle_alpha   90.00
_cell.angle_beta   90.00
_cell.angle_gamma   90.00
#
_symmetry.space_group_name_H-M   'P 1'
#
loop_
_entity.id
_entity.type
_entity.pdbx_description
1 polymer ?
#
loop_
_entity_poly.entity_id
_entity_poly.type
_entity_poly.pdbx_seq_one_letter_code
_entity_poly.pdbx_strand_id
1 'polypeptide(L)'
;MKRSLLPLLLTTLVAPAIGAEPPTAYDQGMAALTAKDGTTAVTAFQACLAATPSDDACRWQLGWAYWVQNDWQDVVSAWEPLAQRTPSYETIARDLPSARAQLATQTAAQAARASAPATFPPGRSVIRLRAVGDMMLGTLFPDGALAPDDAAGTFDAVRSTLLDADITFGNLEGPLCDNPAPSDKCKPDAAPGSCYAFRSPTRYGTLYKAAGFDVVSTANNHAGDFGDACRIETEHTLDAEGIHWSGQPGTVAEWTVNGEKIGLIGFHTNMACNYLNDTAGAVALVQQLVARDDIVIVSFHGGAEGSKAQHVPVGKELFYGEDRGDLRIFTHAVVDAGADLVLGHGPHVIRGMELYKGRLIEYSMGNFATYGRFNLSGAQGIGEILEVGLAADGAFVGGRIIGTRQEGQGRPVLDPQNQAADLVRALTASDFATNGAKIAQDGTISAAN
;
A
#
# COMPACT_ATOMS: atom_id res chain seq x y z
N MET A 1 49.15 46.58 -61.10
CA MET A 1 48.74 45.21 -61.50
C MET A 1 48.20 44.50 -60.24
N LYS A 2 46.90 44.53 -59.99
CA LYS A 2 46.27 43.79 -58.88
C LYS A 2 45.52 42.61 -59.48
N ARG A 3 45.88 41.37 -59.09
CA ARG A 3 45.16 40.14 -59.46
C ARG A 3 44.13 39.85 -58.38
N SER A 4 42.87 39.86 -58.75
CA SER A 4 41.73 39.40 -57.97
C SER A 4 41.74 37.88 -57.94
N LEU A 5 41.66 37.27 -56.75
CA LEU A 5 41.36 35.86 -56.53
C LEU A 5 39.86 35.74 -56.19
N LEU A 6 39.11 35.05 -57.00
CA LEU A 6 37.72 34.60 -56.73
C LEU A 6 37.74 33.41 -55.78
N PRO A 7 36.91 33.34 -54.78
CA PRO A 7 36.78 32.13 -53.98
C PRO A 7 35.84 31.13 -54.66
N LEU A 8 36.32 29.87 -54.77
CA LEU A 8 35.57 28.74 -55.23
C LEU A 8 34.58 28.32 -54.12
N LEU A 9 33.26 28.50 -54.38
CA LEU A 9 32.21 27.92 -53.50
C LEU A 9 32.16 26.41 -53.73
N LEU A 10 32.61 25.64 -52.72
CA LEU A 10 32.30 24.19 -52.64
C LEU A 10 30.86 24.05 -52.12
N THR A 11 29.95 23.69 -53.00
CA THR A 11 28.62 23.22 -52.63
C THR A 11 28.75 21.77 -52.17
N THR A 12 28.70 21.54 -50.86
CA THR A 12 28.50 20.21 -50.28
C THR A 12 27.05 19.80 -50.53
N LEU A 13 26.88 18.83 -51.41
CA LEU A 13 25.60 18.10 -51.52
C LEU A 13 25.38 17.34 -50.19
N VAL A 14 24.47 17.83 -49.36
CA VAL A 14 23.93 17.04 -48.23
C VAL A 14 23.00 16.00 -48.85
N ALA A 15 23.40 14.74 -48.79
CA ALA A 15 22.51 13.63 -49.14
C ALA A 15 21.26 13.67 -48.21
N PRO A 16 20.05 13.46 -48.72
CA PRO A 16 18.88 13.38 -47.84
C PRO A 16 19.08 12.20 -46.88
N ALA A 17 18.92 12.45 -45.58
CA ALA A 17 18.85 11.40 -44.58
C ALA A 17 17.76 10.43 -45.02
N ILE A 18 18.11 9.14 -45.20
CA ILE A 18 17.14 8.07 -45.42
C ILE A 18 16.19 8.14 -44.22
N GLY A 19 14.92 8.54 -44.47
CA GLY A 19 13.92 8.68 -43.41
C GLY A 19 13.80 7.33 -42.68
N ALA A 20 13.95 7.35 -41.39
CA ALA A 20 13.59 6.21 -40.57
C ALA A 20 12.10 5.89 -40.84
N GLU A 21 11.81 4.62 -41.11
CA GLU A 21 10.39 4.19 -41.21
C GLU A 21 9.66 4.60 -39.93
N PRO A 22 8.39 5.05 -40.06
CA PRO A 22 7.61 5.41 -38.88
C PRO A 22 7.50 4.18 -37.93
N PRO A 23 7.57 4.38 -36.61
CA PRO A 23 7.52 3.29 -35.67
C PRO A 23 6.25 2.45 -35.86
N THR A 24 6.39 1.14 -35.84
CA THR A 24 5.26 0.22 -35.96
C THR A 24 4.29 0.38 -34.77
N ALA A 25 3.07 -0.13 -34.90
CA ALA A 25 2.13 -0.16 -33.77
C ALA A 25 2.70 -0.94 -32.57
N TYR A 26 3.50 -1.99 -32.83
CA TYR A 26 4.21 -2.71 -31.79
C TYR A 26 5.24 -1.81 -31.07
N ASP A 27 6.08 -1.09 -31.81
CA ASP A 27 7.08 -0.18 -31.22
C ASP A 27 6.45 0.95 -30.41
N GLN A 28 5.33 1.49 -30.88
CA GLN A 28 4.55 2.51 -30.17
C GLN A 28 4.01 1.95 -28.84
N GLY A 29 3.45 0.74 -28.86
CA GLY A 29 2.95 0.06 -27.68
C GLY A 29 4.06 -0.23 -26.65
N MET A 30 5.22 -0.69 -27.09
CA MET A 30 6.38 -0.93 -26.22
C MET A 30 6.92 0.36 -25.60
N ALA A 31 6.98 1.44 -26.37
CA ALA A 31 7.35 2.75 -25.84
C ALA A 31 6.37 3.25 -24.76
N ALA A 32 5.08 3.07 -24.98
CA ALA A 32 4.04 3.44 -24.04
C ALA A 32 4.11 2.58 -22.75
N LEU A 33 4.32 1.25 -22.86
CA LEU A 33 4.53 0.39 -21.68
C LEU A 33 5.75 0.82 -20.87
N THR A 34 6.86 1.15 -21.55
CA THR A 34 8.06 1.66 -20.86
C THR A 34 7.78 2.96 -20.11
N ALA A 35 6.88 3.79 -20.64
CA ALA A 35 6.43 5.03 -20.00
C ALA A 35 5.31 4.81 -18.96
N LYS A 36 4.92 3.55 -18.70
CA LYS A 36 3.78 3.16 -17.85
C LYS A 36 2.43 3.76 -18.31
N ASP A 37 2.30 4.13 -19.59
CA ASP A 37 1.06 4.60 -20.20
C ASP A 37 0.29 3.40 -20.78
N GLY A 38 -0.46 2.74 -19.91
CA GLY A 38 -1.25 1.56 -20.27
C GLY A 38 -2.31 1.83 -21.33
N THR A 39 -2.96 3.00 -21.32
CA THR A 39 -4.02 3.35 -22.27
C THR A 39 -3.50 3.48 -23.70
N THR A 40 -2.39 4.21 -23.89
CA THR A 40 -1.73 4.32 -25.19
C THR A 40 -1.19 2.97 -25.65
N ALA A 41 -0.62 2.16 -24.73
CA ALA A 41 -0.13 0.83 -25.01
C ALA A 41 -1.24 -0.12 -25.51
N VAL A 42 -2.39 -0.15 -24.84
CA VAL A 42 -3.57 -0.94 -25.26
C VAL A 42 -3.99 -0.55 -26.67
N THR A 43 -4.14 0.74 -26.94
CA THR A 43 -4.55 1.24 -28.28
C THR A 43 -3.57 0.78 -29.36
N ALA A 44 -2.27 0.87 -29.10
CA ALA A 44 -1.23 0.48 -30.05
C ALA A 44 -1.21 -1.04 -30.31
N PHE A 45 -1.30 -1.87 -29.26
CA PHE A 45 -1.31 -3.33 -29.45
C PHE A 45 -2.61 -3.85 -30.02
N GLN A 46 -3.76 -3.20 -29.76
CA GLN A 46 -5.02 -3.47 -30.46
C GLN A 46 -4.91 -3.17 -31.96
N ALA A 47 -4.27 -2.05 -32.34
CA ALA A 47 -4.01 -1.73 -33.73
C ALA A 47 -3.07 -2.75 -34.39
N CYS A 48 -2.06 -3.23 -33.69
CA CYS A 48 -1.20 -4.32 -34.14
C CYS A 48 -2.01 -5.60 -34.42
N LEU A 49 -2.86 -6.01 -33.48
CA LEU A 49 -3.69 -7.21 -33.64
C LEU A 49 -4.81 -7.04 -34.69
N ALA A 50 -5.28 -5.82 -34.95
CA ALA A 50 -6.20 -5.54 -36.03
C ALA A 50 -5.53 -5.78 -37.41
N ALA A 51 -4.25 -5.45 -37.55
CA ALA A 51 -3.47 -5.71 -38.74
C ALA A 51 -3.07 -7.19 -38.87
N THR A 52 -2.72 -7.84 -37.75
CA THR A 52 -2.28 -9.25 -37.71
C THR A 52 -2.90 -9.96 -36.49
N PRO A 53 -4.13 -10.52 -36.61
CA PRO A 53 -4.87 -11.11 -35.49
C PRO A 53 -4.17 -12.31 -34.79
N SER A 54 -3.25 -12.96 -35.48
CA SER A 54 -2.47 -14.11 -34.98
C SER A 54 -1.10 -13.72 -34.40
N ASP A 55 -0.80 -12.42 -34.27
CA ASP A 55 0.47 -11.96 -33.73
C ASP A 55 0.54 -12.22 -32.21
N ASP A 56 1.33 -13.23 -31.84
CA ASP A 56 1.47 -13.65 -30.45
C ASP A 56 2.24 -12.61 -29.61
N ALA A 57 3.18 -11.88 -30.22
CA ALA A 57 3.93 -10.84 -29.50
C ALA A 57 3.03 -9.64 -29.15
N CYS A 58 2.22 -9.17 -30.10
CA CYS A 58 1.25 -8.11 -29.83
C CYS A 58 0.20 -8.54 -28.79
N ARG A 59 -0.26 -9.79 -28.83
CA ARG A 59 -1.23 -10.32 -27.88
C ARG A 59 -0.64 -10.45 -26.47
N TRP A 60 0.60 -10.86 -26.37
CA TRP A 60 1.33 -10.94 -25.11
C TRP A 60 1.49 -9.56 -24.48
N GLN A 61 1.95 -8.60 -25.26
CA GLN A 61 2.14 -7.23 -24.79
C GLN A 61 0.82 -6.51 -24.49
N LEU A 62 -0.25 -6.84 -25.21
CA LEU A 62 -1.60 -6.32 -24.89
C LEU A 62 -2.02 -6.76 -23.47
N GLY A 63 -1.76 -8.01 -23.09
CA GLY A 63 -2.01 -8.46 -21.73
C GLY A 63 -1.22 -7.66 -20.69
N TRP A 64 0.05 -7.34 -20.95
CA TRP A 64 0.84 -6.47 -20.08
C TRP A 64 0.31 -5.02 -20.05
N ALA A 65 -0.21 -4.52 -21.16
CA ALA A 65 -0.82 -3.19 -21.20
C ALA A 65 -2.10 -3.12 -20.35
N TYR A 66 -2.89 -4.18 -20.28
CA TYR A 66 -4.02 -4.31 -19.36
C TYR A 66 -3.56 -4.55 -17.91
N TRP A 67 -2.47 -5.33 -17.73
CA TRP A 67 -1.89 -5.59 -16.41
C TRP A 67 -1.51 -4.30 -15.68
N VAL A 68 -0.81 -3.37 -16.34
CA VAL A 68 -0.42 -2.09 -15.73
C VAL A 68 -1.61 -1.18 -15.39
N GLN A 69 -2.80 -1.49 -15.90
CA GLN A 69 -4.06 -0.81 -15.57
C GLN A 69 -4.91 -1.58 -14.55
N ASN A 70 -4.42 -2.75 -14.05
CA ASN A 70 -5.18 -3.66 -13.20
C ASN A 70 -6.50 -4.15 -13.81
N ASP A 71 -6.60 -4.17 -15.14
CA ASP A 71 -7.76 -4.68 -15.86
C ASP A 71 -7.64 -6.19 -16.07
N TRP A 72 -7.85 -6.94 -14.98
CA TRP A 72 -7.61 -8.38 -14.92
C TRP A 72 -8.50 -9.18 -15.85
N GLN A 73 -9.72 -8.71 -16.12
CA GLN A 73 -10.64 -9.35 -17.07
C GLN A 73 -10.03 -9.35 -18.48
N ASP A 74 -9.47 -8.23 -18.88
CA ASP A 74 -8.90 -8.07 -20.22
C ASP A 74 -7.50 -8.67 -20.32
N VAL A 75 -6.71 -8.71 -19.21
CA VAL A 75 -5.47 -9.51 -19.14
C VAL A 75 -5.76 -10.97 -19.45
N VAL A 76 -6.71 -11.57 -18.73
CA VAL A 76 -7.10 -12.98 -18.92
C VAL A 76 -7.62 -13.20 -20.34
N SER A 77 -8.47 -12.31 -20.83
CA SER A 77 -9.03 -12.37 -22.20
C SER A 77 -7.97 -12.29 -23.29
N ALA A 78 -6.92 -11.50 -23.08
CA ALA A 78 -5.80 -11.39 -24.01
C ALA A 78 -4.91 -12.65 -23.99
N TRP A 79 -4.61 -13.19 -22.82
CA TRP A 79 -3.64 -14.28 -22.67
C TRP A 79 -4.21 -15.69 -22.81
N GLU A 80 -5.47 -15.94 -22.50
CA GLU A 80 -6.07 -17.30 -22.65
C GLU A 80 -5.93 -17.88 -24.05
N PRO A 81 -6.27 -17.17 -25.14
CA PRO A 81 -6.11 -17.69 -26.49
C PRO A 81 -4.63 -17.97 -26.85
N LEU A 82 -3.71 -17.18 -26.29
CA LEU A 82 -2.25 -17.39 -26.48
C LEU A 82 -1.80 -18.64 -25.74
N ALA A 83 -2.18 -18.81 -24.49
CA ALA A 83 -1.84 -19.98 -23.68
C ALA A 83 -2.40 -21.30 -24.27
N GLN A 84 -3.57 -21.26 -24.92
CA GLN A 84 -4.14 -22.42 -25.63
C GLN A 84 -3.35 -22.81 -26.87
N ARG A 85 -2.85 -21.84 -27.64
CA ARG A 85 -2.07 -22.10 -28.86
C ARG A 85 -0.62 -22.43 -28.55
N THR A 86 -0.02 -21.68 -27.64
CA THR A 86 1.42 -21.72 -27.35
C THR A 86 1.65 -21.68 -25.82
N PRO A 87 1.41 -22.79 -25.10
CA PRO A 87 1.48 -22.85 -23.63
C PRO A 87 2.85 -22.47 -23.03
N SER A 88 3.90 -22.55 -23.85
CA SER A 88 5.28 -22.23 -23.45
C SER A 88 5.72 -20.81 -23.91
N TYR A 89 4.78 -19.97 -24.33
CA TYR A 89 5.12 -18.64 -24.79
C TYR A 89 5.57 -17.77 -23.59
N GLU A 90 6.81 -17.28 -23.65
CA GLU A 90 7.40 -16.45 -22.60
C GLU A 90 7.14 -17.02 -21.19
N THR A 91 6.60 -16.23 -20.28
CA THR A 91 6.28 -16.62 -18.91
C THR A 91 4.77 -16.88 -18.69
N ILE A 92 4.01 -17.11 -19.76
CA ILE A 92 2.54 -17.22 -19.71
C ILE A 92 2.03 -18.33 -18.76
N ALA A 93 2.81 -19.41 -18.61
CA ALA A 93 2.48 -20.51 -17.69
C ALA A 93 2.51 -20.08 -16.21
N ARG A 94 3.25 -19.01 -15.88
CA ARG A 94 3.32 -18.39 -14.56
C ARG A 94 2.31 -17.25 -14.45
N ASP A 95 2.26 -16.37 -15.45
CA ASP A 95 1.61 -15.07 -15.34
C ASP A 95 0.08 -15.15 -15.56
N LEU A 96 -0.39 -16.04 -16.44
CA LEU A 96 -1.84 -16.23 -16.61
C LEU A 96 -2.55 -16.79 -15.34
N PRO A 97 -2.01 -17.77 -14.60
CA PRO A 97 -2.57 -18.15 -13.30
C PRO A 97 -2.61 -16.98 -12.31
N SER A 98 -1.59 -16.13 -12.26
CA SER A 98 -1.56 -14.93 -11.41
C SER A 98 -2.65 -13.95 -11.82
N ALA A 99 -2.82 -13.65 -13.11
CA ALA A 99 -3.90 -12.80 -13.60
C ALA A 99 -5.30 -13.33 -13.25
N ARG A 100 -5.51 -14.66 -13.36
CA ARG A 100 -6.77 -15.30 -12.96
C ARG A 100 -7.04 -15.18 -11.46
N ALA A 101 -6.01 -15.29 -10.63
CA ALA A 101 -6.13 -15.10 -9.18
C ALA A 101 -6.52 -13.65 -8.86
N GLN A 102 -5.93 -12.68 -9.53
CA GLN A 102 -6.30 -11.27 -9.39
C GLN A 102 -7.76 -11.01 -9.82
N LEU A 103 -8.18 -11.55 -10.98
CA LEU A 103 -9.57 -11.45 -11.45
C LEU A 103 -10.54 -12.08 -10.43
N ALA A 104 -10.22 -13.25 -9.89
CA ALA A 104 -11.04 -13.89 -8.87
C ALA A 104 -11.15 -13.03 -7.60
N THR A 105 -10.05 -12.43 -7.16
CA THR A 105 -10.03 -11.50 -6.02
C THR A 105 -10.91 -10.27 -6.28
N GLN A 106 -10.77 -9.64 -7.44
CA GLN A 106 -11.58 -8.50 -7.84
C GLN A 106 -13.08 -8.85 -7.90
N THR A 107 -13.42 -9.99 -8.50
CA THR A 107 -14.80 -10.48 -8.58
C THR A 107 -15.40 -10.77 -7.20
N ALA A 108 -14.60 -11.37 -6.29
CA ALA A 108 -15.03 -11.62 -4.91
C ALA A 108 -15.25 -10.32 -4.15
N ALA A 109 -14.37 -9.31 -4.32
CA ALA A 109 -14.54 -7.98 -3.73
C ALA A 109 -15.83 -7.30 -4.22
N GLN A 110 -16.11 -7.36 -5.53
CA GLN A 110 -17.35 -6.80 -6.10
C GLN A 110 -18.59 -7.49 -5.54
N ALA A 111 -18.56 -8.83 -5.40
CA ALA A 111 -19.67 -9.59 -4.82
C ALA A 111 -19.87 -9.25 -3.33
N ALA A 112 -18.78 -9.11 -2.56
CA ALA A 112 -18.84 -8.70 -1.16
C ALA A 112 -19.45 -7.30 -1.01
N ARG A 113 -19.02 -6.32 -1.84
CA ARG A 113 -19.60 -4.97 -1.87
C ARG A 113 -21.09 -4.97 -2.19
N ALA A 114 -21.53 -5.78 -3.15
CA ALA A 114 -22.94 -5.87 -3.54
C ALA A 114 -23.84 -6.44 -2.43
N SER A 115 -23.27 -7.25 -1.53
CA SER A 115 -24.00 -7.90 -0.43
C SER A 115 -23.88 -7.18 0.92
N ALA A 116 -22.98 -6.21 1.05
CA ALA A 116 -22.75 -5.51 2.31
C ALA A 116 -23.94 -4.60 2.68
N PRO A 117 -24.34 -4.55 3.97
CA PRO A 117 -25.30 -3.55 4.42
C PRO A 117 -24.72 -2.15 4.25
N ALA A 118 -25.56 -1.20 3.79
CA ALA A 118 -25.15 0.19 3.60
C ALA A 118 -24.72 0.80 4.96
N THR A 119 -23.42 1.00 5.14
CA THR A 119 -22.85 1.59 6.37
C THR A 119 -22.93 3.12 6.33
N PHE A 120 -23.13 3.71 5.12
CA PHE A 120 -23.11 5.14 4.89
C PHE A 120 -24.45 5.65 4.32
N PRO A 121 -24.79 6.94 4.54
CA PRO A 121 -26.04 7.51 4.06
C PRO A 121 -26.24 7.33 2.56
N PRO A 122 -27.42 6.90 2.09
CA PRO A 122 -27.67 6.79 0.66
C PRO A 122 -27.59 8.17 -0.01
N GLY A 123 -27.01 8.23 -1.23
CA GLY A 123 -26.99 9.43 -2.09
C GLY A 123 -25.68 10.22 -2.15
N ARG A 124 -24.63 9.83 -1.41
CA ARG A 124 -23.29 10.38 -1.60
C ARG A 124 -22.39 9.35 -2.31
N SER A 125 -21.58 9.81 -3.25
CA SER A 125 -20.40 9.04 -3.69
C SER A 125 -19.45 8.99 -2.51
N VAL A 126 -19.21 7.79 -1.97
CA VAL A 126 -18.35 7.57 -0.79
C VAL A 126 -17.30 6.55 -1.19
N ILE A 127 -16.04 6.91 -1.01
CA ILE A 127 -14.93 5.95 -1.04
C ILE A 127 -14.90 5.22 0.30
N ARG A 128 -15.06 3.90 0.27
CA ARG A 128 -14.97 3.03 1.44
C ARG A 128 -13.55 2.49 1.57
N LEU A 129 -12.88 2.89 2.63
CA LEU A 129 -11.54 2.40 2.95
C LEU A 129 -11.62 1.46 4.16
N ARG A 130 -10.87 0.35 4.12
CA ARG A 130 -10.58 -0.46 5.29
C ARG A 130 -9.08 -0.47 5.56
N ALA A 131 -8.74 -0.11 6.77
CA ALA A 131 -7.35 -0.05 7.24
C ALA A 131 -7.14 -1.07 8.36
N VAL A 132 -5.95 -1.68 8.37
CA VAL A 132 -5.52 -2.59 9.43
C VAL A 132 -4.16 -2.20 9.96
N GLY A 133 -3.84 -2.72 11.15
CA GLY A 133 -2.56 -2.51 11.81
C GLY A 133 -1.37 -3.25 11.18
N ASP A 134 -0.41 -3.61 12.02
CA ASP A 134 0.87 -4.16 11.59
C ASP A 134 0.75 -5.58 11.06
N MET A 135 1.43 -5.84 9.93
CA MET A 135 1.42 -7.13 9.23
C MET A 135 2.82 -7.65 8.99
N MET A 136 3.13 -8.82 9.56
CA MET A 136 4.35 -9.60 9.34
C MET A 136 4.00 -11.09 9.38
N LEU A 137 3.88 -11.76 8.23
CA LEU A 137 3.34 -13.12 8.13
C LEU A 137 4.34 -14.23 8.46
N GLY A 138 5.45 -13.87 9.06
CA GLY A 138 6.56 -14.76 9.39
C GLY A 138 7.87 -14.26 8.81
N THR A 139 8.98 -14.73 9.36
CA THR A 139 10.32 -14.29 8.98
C THR A 139 11.27 -15.46 8.74
N LEU A 140 12.14 -15.31 7.75
CA LEU A 140 13.23 -16.25 7.46
C LEU A 140 14.43 -16.08 8.41
N PHE A 141 14.49 -14.97 9.15
CA PHE A 141 15.63 -14.62 9.99
C PHE A 141 15.26 -14.66 11.49
N PRO A 142 16.18 -15.08 12.37
CA PRO A 142 17.50 -15.68 12.10
C PRO A 142 17.41 -17.17 11.75
N ASP A 143 16.41 -17.88 12.24
CA ASP A 143 16.26 -19.34 12.24
C ASP A 143 14.96 -19.83 11.61
N GLY A 144 14.27 -18.95 10.89
CA GLY A 144 13.01 -19.25 10.20
C GLY A 144 11.82 -19.42 11.14
N ALA A 145 10.97 -18.39 11.23
CA ALA A 145 9.69 -18.44 11.93
C ALA A 145 8.56 -18.24 10.90
N LEU A 146 8.41 -19.20 10.00
CA LEU A 146 7.31 -19.26 9.03
C LEU A 146 6.21 -20.17 9.55
N ALA A 147 4.96 -19.88 9.16
CA ALA A 147 3.85 -20.78 9.45
C ALA A 147 4.05 -22.13 8.74
N PRO A 148 3.65 -23.27 9.35
CA PRO A 148 3.84 -24.61 8.78
C PRO A 148 3.18 -24.79 7.41
N ASP A 149 2.11 -24.07 7.13
CA ASP A 149 1.38 -24.04 5.87
C ASP A 149 1.82 -22.91 4.94
N ASP A 150 3.01 -22.36 5.15
CA ASP A 150 3.59 -21.24 4.39
C ASP A 150 2.68 -20.00 4.39
N ALA A 151 2.07 -19.70 5.54
CA ALA A 151 1.11 -18.64 5.77
C ALA A 151 -0.19 -18.72 4.93
N ALA A 152 -0.43 -19.82 4.22
CA ALA A 152 -1.68 -20.06 3.51
C ALA A 152 -2.86 -19.94 4.50
N GLY A 153 -3.95 -19.33 4.07
CA GLY A 153 -5.14 -19.15 4.90
C GLY A 153 -5.00 -18.14 6.05
N THR A 154 -3.89 -17.41 6.16
CA THR A 154 -3.70 -16.41 7.23
C THR A 154 -4.86 -15.43 7.33
N PHE A 155 -5.38 -14.97 6.20
CA PHE A 155 -6.45 -13.98 6.15
C PHE A 155 -7.86 -14.59 5.96
N ASP A 156 -8.04 -15.91 5.91
CA ASP A 156 -9.32 -16.55 5.53
C ASP A 156 -10.48 -16.09 6.40
N ALA A 157 -10.27 -15.97 7.71
CA ALA A 157 -11.32 -15.57 8.66
C ALA A 157 -11.74 -14.09 8.55
N VAL A 158 -10.92 -13.24 7.90
CA VAL A 158 -11.16 -11.80 7.75
C VAL A 158 -11.26 -11.36 6.28
N ARG A 159 -10.96 -12.26 5.34
CA ARG A 159 -10.88 -11.95 3.91
C ARG A 159 -12.13 -11.28 3.36
N SER A 160 -13.31 -11.81 3.65
CA SER A 160 -14.56 -11.23 3.16
C SER A 160 -14.77 -9.79 3.66
N THR A 161 -14.31 -9.51 4.89
CA THR A 161 -14.34 -8.15 5.44
C THR A 161 -13.33 -7.25 4.74
N LEU A 162 -12.09 -7.71 4.48
CA LEU A 162 -11.08 -6.93 3.78
C LEU A 162 -11.49 -6.62 2.33
N LEU A 163 -12.04 -7.59 1.63
CA LEU A 163 -12.50 -7.44 0.23
C LEU A 163 -13.72 -6.51 0.07
N ASP A 164 -14.49 -6.28 1.13
CA ASP A 164 -15.67 -5.41 1.10
C ASP A 164 -15.29 -3.93 1.33
N ALA A 165 -14.38 -3.40 0.52
CA ALA A 165 -13.96 -2.01 0.52
C ALA A 165 -13.53 -1.57 -0.90
N ASP A 166 -13.48 -0.26 -1.14
CA ASP A 166 -12.92 0.29 -2.37
C ASP A 166 -11.40 0.38 -2.29
N ILE A 167 -10.87 0.53 -1.06
CA ILE A 167 -9.45 0.56 -0.73
C ILE A 167 -9.23 -0.28 0.52
N THR A 168 -8.27 -1.21 0.48
CA THR A 168 -7.78 -1.93 1.66
C THR A 168 -6.31 -1.60 1.90
N PHE A 169 -6.03 -1.07 3.09
CA PHE A 169 -4.71 -0.57 3.51
C PHE A 169 -4.18 -1.36 4.71
N GLY A 170 -2.85 -1.50 4.82
CA GLY A 170 -2.17 -2.00 6.02
C GLY A 170 -0.69 -1.56 6.10
N ASN A 171 -0.07 -1.73 7.27
CA ASN A 171 1.37 -1.52 7.43
C ASN A 171 2.12 -2.83 7.20
N LEU A 172 2.92 -2.90 6.14
CA LEU A 172 3.81 -4.03 5.86
C LEU A 172 5.07 -3.91 6.72
N GLU A 173 5.07 -4.56 7.87
CA GLU A 173 6.14 -4.44 8.87
C GLU A 173 7.27 -5.44 8.61
N GLY A 174 8.17 -5.04 7.74
CA GLY A 174 9.34 -5.79 7.31
C GLY A 174 9.38 -6.05 5.81
N PRO A 175 10.57 -6.29 5.26
CA PRO A 175 10.73 -6.49 3.83
C PRO A 175 10.21 -7.86 3.36
N LEU A 176 9.70 -7.88 2.13
CA LEU A 176 9.50 -9.07 1.31
C LEU A 176 10.78 -9.31 0.52
N CYS A 177 11.61 -10.28 0.95
CA CYS A 177 12.95 -10.42 0.38
C CYS A 177 13.45 -11.86 0.50
N ASP A 178 13.89 -12.43 -0.60
CA ASP A 178 14.52 -13.76 -0.66
C ASP A 178 16.05 -13.67 -0.64
N ASN A 179 16.63 -12.46 -0.75
CA ASN A 179 18.06 -12.24 -0.70
C ASN A 179 18.64 -12.69 0.66
N PRO A 180 19.66 -13.58 0.68
CA PRO A 180 20.25 -14.10 1.92
C PRO A 180 21.20 -13.12 2.63
N ALA A 181 21.17 -11.83 2.30
CA ALA A 181 22.02 -10.83 2.92
C ALA A 181 21.95 -10.87 4.46
N PRO A 182 23.05 -10.57 5.17
CA PRO A 182 23.01 -10.42 6.62
C PRO A 182 22.11 -9.24 7.02
N SER A 183 21.62 -9.27 8.26
CA SER A 183 20.86 -8.14 8.77
C SER A 183 21.76 -6.93 9.01
N ASP A 184 21.35 -5.76 8.54
CA ASP A 184 22.00 -4.50 8.86
C ASP A 184 21.63 -4.01 10.27
N LYS A 185 20.49 -4.44 10.80
CA LYS A 185 19.97 -4.07 12.12
C LYS A 185 20.55 -4.94 13.25
N CYS A 186 20.55 -6.25 13.07
CA CYS A 186 20.95 -7.19 14.12
C CYS A 186 22.36 -7.73 13.86
N LYS A 187 23.25 -7.56 14.86
CA LYS A 187 24.58 -8.14 14.80
C LYS A 187 24.51 -9.68 14.88
N PRO A 188 25.44 -10.41 14.21
CA PRO A 188 25.45 -11.87 14.24
C PRO A 188 25.57 -12.49 15.64
N ASP A 189 26.15 -11.76 16.59
CA ASP A 189 26.39 -12.16 17.99
C ASP A 189 25.35 -11.57 18.96
N ALA A 190 24.28 -10.97 18.47
CA ALA A 190 23.20 -10.47 19.31
C ALA A 190 22.57 -11.60 20.12
N ALA A 191 22.37 -11.37 21.43
CA ALA A 191 21.72 -12.34 22.28
C ALA A 191 20.30 -12.67 21.77
N PRO A 192 19.85 -13.94 21.83
CA PRO A 192 18.49 -14.29 21.42
C PRO A 192 17.43 -13.41 22.08
N GLY A 193 16.54 -12.81 21.30
CA GLY A 193 15.47 -11.92 21.77
C GLY A 193 15.91 -10.50 22.14
N SER A 194 17.18 -10.12 21.91
CA SER A 194 17.66 -8.74 22.15
C SER A 194 17.58 -7.84 20.90
N CYS A 195 17.39 -8.42 19.73
CA CYS A 195 17.23 -7.71 18.47
C CYS A 195 16.25 -8.46 17.57
N TYR A 196 15.39 -7.72 16.90
CA TYR A 196 14.41 -8.25 15.96
C TYR A 196 14.67 -7.67 14.57
N ALA A 197 14.86 -8.55 13.60
CA ALA A 197 14.91 -8.21 12.17
C ALA A 197 13.97 -9.16 11.42
N PHE A 198 13.17 -8.61 10.51
CA PHE A 198 12.16 -9.35 9.78
C PHE A 198 12.51 -9.42 8.29
N ARG A 199 12.37 -10.61 7.73
CA ARG A 199 12.53 -10.87 6.30
C ARG A 199 11.55 -11.95 5.90
N SER A 200 10.41 -11.54 5.33
CA SER A 200 9.40 -12.46 4.80
C SER A 200 9.73 -12.86 3.37
N PRO A 201 9.36 -14.08 2.92
CA PRO A 201 9.54 -14.49 1.54
C PRO A 201 8.79 -13.58 0.55
N THR A 202 9.36 -13.30 -0.62
CA THR A 202 8.70 -12.49 -1.68
C THR A 202 7.37 -13.07 -2.11
N ARG A 203 7.22 -14.42 -2.16
CA ARG A 203 5.96 -15.08 -2.50
C ARG A 203 4.78 -14.72 -1.59
N TYR A 204 5.03 -14.12 -0.41
CA TYR A 204 3.96 -13.64 0.46
C TYR A 204 3.24 -12.39 -0.08
N GLY A 205 3.81 -11.70 -1.07
CA GLY A 205 3.13 -10.66 -1.83
C GLY A 205 1.77 -11.13 -2.36
N THR A 206 1.72 -12.35 -2.92
CA THR A 206 0.47 -12.95 -3.43
C THR A 206 -0.59 -13.14 -2.36
N LEU A 207 -0.20 -13.41 -1.09
CA LEU A 207 -1.12 -13.59 0.02
C LEU A 207 -1.79 -12.26 0.41
N TYR A 208 -1.02 -11.16 0.46
CA TYR A 208 -1.56 -9.82 0.70
C TYR A 208 -2.54 -9.43 -0.42
N LYS A 209 -2.15 -9.63 -1.68
CA LYS A 209 -3.05 -9.34 -2.80
C LYS A 209 -4.32 -10.19 -2.78
N ALA A 210 -4.22 -11.48 -2.54
CA ALA A 210 -5.36 -12.39 -2.41
C ALA A 210 -6.27 -12.06 -1.22
N ALA A 211 -5.76 -11.39 -0.19
CA ALA A 211 -6.55 -10.88 0.92
C ALA A 211 -7.28 -9.57 0.59
N GLY A 212 -6.91 -8.89 -0.52
CA GLY A 212 -7.56 -7.68 -0.99
C GLY A 212 -6.79 -6.39 -0.70
N PHE A 213 -5.52 -6.46 -0.26
CA PHE A 213 -4.73 -5.24 -0.05
C PHE A 213 -4.43 -4.54 -1.37
N ASP A 214 -4.81 -3.28 -1.46
CA ASP A 214 -4.61 -2.39 -2.61
C ASP A 214 -3.38 -1.51 -2.42
N VAL A 215 -3.09 -1.14 -1.16
CA VAL A 215 -1.97 -0.26 -0.82
C VAL A 215 -1.42 -0.59 0.55
N VAL A 216 -0.10 -0.47 0.72
CA VAL A 216 0.58 -0.68 2.00
C VAL A 216 1.55 0.47 2.32
N SER A 217 1.70 0.76 3.62
CA SER A 217 2.85 1.53 4.11
C SER A 217 4.04 0.58 4.26
N THR A 218 5.19 0.97 3.71
CA THR A 218 6.49 0.33 3.97
C THR A 218 7.37 1.20 4.87
N ALA A 219 6.82 2.32 5.41
CA ALA A 219 7.53 3.22 6.30
C ALA A 219 7.43 2.73 7.75
N ASN A 220 8.39 1.95 8.21
CA ASN A 220 8.46 1.45 9.58
C ASN A 220 9.90 1.14 10.00
N ASN A 221 10.08 0.74 11.27
CA ASN A 221 11.39 0.44 11.87
C ASN A 221 12.04 -0.84 11.33
N HIS A 222 11.32 -1.63 10.53
CA HIS A 222 11.81 -2.85 9.90
C HIS A 222 12.07 -2.72 8.39
N ALA A 223 11.73 -1.60 7.78
CA ALA A 223 11.90 -1.37 6.34
C ALA A 223 13.35 -1.55 5.86
N GLY A 224 14.33 -1.24 6.70
CA GLY A 224 15.76 -1.32 6.39
C GLY A 224 16.51 -2.48 7.05
N ASP A 225 15.83 -3.47 7.61
CA ASP A 225 16.46 -4.55 8.40
C ASP A 225 17.55 -5.33 7.64
N PHE A 226 17.49 -5.37 6.31
CA PHE A 226 18.43 -6.05 5.42
C PHE A 226 18.92 -5.12 4.28
N GLY A 227 18.92 -3.82 4.52
CA GLY A 227 19.46 -2.82 3.61
C GLY A 227 18.64 -2.58 2.34
N ASP A 228 19.22 -1.79 1.45
CA ASP A 228 18.55 -1.33 0.23
C ASP A 228 18.15 -2.45 -0.73
N ALA A 229 18.94 -3.52 -0.82
CA ALA A 229 18.64 -4.62 -1.72
C ALA A 229 17.31 -5.29 -1.38
N CYS A 230 17.04 -5.56 -0.09
CA CYS A 230 15.78 -6.14 0.35
C CYS A 230 14.61 -5.15 0.25
N ARG A 231 14.88 -3.86 0.44
CA ARG A 231 13.88 -2.82 0.26
C ARG A 231 13.40 -2.73 -1.19
N ILE A 232 14.35 -2.69 -2.14
CA ILE A 232 14.06 -2.68 -3.58
C ILE A 232 13.33 -3.97 -4.00
N GLU A 233 13.72 -5.13 -3.47
CA GLU A 233 13.04 -6.41 -3.74
C GLU A 233 11.59 -6.41 -3.22
N THR A 234 11.34 -5.78 -2.05
CA THR A 234 9.99 -5.56 -1.52
C THR A 234 9.14 -4.72 -2.48
N GLU A 235 9.69 -3.60 -2.95
CA GLU A 235 9.01 -2.69 -3.86
C GLU A 235 8.66 -3.37 -5.19
N HIS A 236 9.63 -4.09 -5.77
CA HIS A 236 9.39 -4.87 -6.99
C HIS A 236 8.33 -5.97 -6.78
N THR A 237 8.31 -6.60 -5.60
CA THR A 237 7.29 -7.60 -5.26
C THR A 237 5.91 -6.97 -5.20
N LEU A 238 5.77 -5.83 -4.52
CA LEU A 238 4.51 -5.10 -4.42
C LEU A 238 4.03 -4.60 -5.79
N ASP A 239 4.94 -4.04 -6.59
CA ASP A 239 4.65 -3.62 -7.98
C ASP A 239 4.16 -4.79 -8.84
N ALA A 240 4.81 -5.96 -8.74
CA ALA A 240 4.42 -7.15 -9.49
C ALA A 240 3.04 -7.69 -9.11
N GLU A 241 2.64 -7.53 -7.86
CA GLU A 241 1.31 -7.90 -7.37
C GLU A 241 0.26 -6.79 -7.58
N GLY A 242 0.65 -5.61 -8.09
CA GLY A 242 -0.24 -4.47 -8.25
C GLY A 242 -0.74 -3.94 -6.91
N ILE A 243 0.13 -3.95 -5.88
CA ILE A 243 -0.12 -3.33 -4.58
C ILE A 243 0.67 -2.01 -4.55
N HIS A 244 -0.03 -0.91 -4.37
CA HIS A 244 0.59 0.40 -4.21
C HIS A 244 1.35 0.50 -2.89
N TRP A 245 2.40 1.32 -2.83
CA TRP A 245 3.20 1.45 -1.61
C TRP A 245 3.83 2.84 -1.48
N SER A 246 4.13 3.21 -0.23
CA SER A 246 4.90 4.40 0.11
C SER A 246 5.72 4.14 1.38
N GLY A 247 6.96 4.62 1.42
CA GLY A 247 7.82 4.46 2.59
C GLY A 247 9.17 5.16 2.49
N GLN A 248 9.94 4.94 1.41
CA GLN A 248 11.24 5.58 1.22
C GLN A 248 11.12 7.11 1.07
N PRO A 249 12.20 7.87 1.35
CA PRO A 249 12.18 9.32 1.21
C PRO A 249 11.71 9.77 -0.18
N GLY A 250 10.66 10.59 -0.21
CA GLY A 250 10.06 11.12 -1.43
C GLY A 250 9.11 10.18 -2.17
N THR A 251 8.91 8.93 -1.72
CA THR A 251 7.93 8.01 -2.34
C THR A 251 6.52 8.31 -1.89
N VAL A 252 5.60 8.24 -2.84
CA VAL A 252 4.16 8.36 -2.64
C VAL A 252 3.46 7.29 -3.46
N ALA A 253 2.29 6.84 -3.01
CA ALA A 253 1.39 5.99 -3.79
C ALA A 253 0.29 6.87 -4.38
N GLU A 254 0.05 6.78 -5.68
CA GLU A 254 -1.01 7.52 -6.38
C GLU A 254 -1.76 6.59 -7.32
N TRP A 255 -3.09 6.57 -7.22
CA TRP A 255 -3.97 5.75 -8.07
C TRP A 255 -5.38 6.34 -8.13
N THR A 256 -6.25 5.76 -8.95
CA THR A 256 -7.62 6.24 -9.10
C THR A 256 -8.61 5.19 -8.62
N VAL A 257 -9.60 5.60 -7.82
CA VAL A 257 -10.69 4.76 -7.32
C VAL A 257 -12.01 5.48 -7.56
N ASN A 258 -12.94 4.82 -8.26
CA ASN A 258 -14.27 5.36 -8.58
C ASN A 258 -14.25 6.74 -9.26
N GLY A 259 -13.16 7.09 -9.94
CA GLY A 259 -12.96 8.37 -10.61
C GLY A 259 -12.20 9.43 -9.80
N GLU A 260 -12.02 9.21 -8.49
CA GLU A 260 -11.25 10.09 -7.60
C GLU A 260 -9.77 9.69 -7.60
N LYS A 261 -8.87 10.67 -7.62
CA LYS A 261 -7.42 10.46 -7.46
C LYS A 261 -7.08 10.37 -5.99
N ILE A 262 -6.41 9.30 -5.61
CA ILE A 262 -6.02 9.02 -4.24
C ILE A 262 -4.51 9.11 -4.13
N GLY A 263 -4.02 9.93 -3.20
CA GLY A 263 -2.62 9.98 -2.80
C GLY A 263 -2.42 9.39 -1.40
N LEU A 264 -1.42 8.52 -1.23
CA LEU A 264 -1.02 8.03 0.08
C LEU A 264 0.47 8.22 0.30
N ILE A 265 0.82 8.67 1.50
CA ILE A 265 2.22 8.83 1.92
C ILE A 265 2.45 8.20 3.29
N GLY A 266 3.44 7.31 3.39
CA GLY A 266 3.88 6.67 4.62
C GLY A 266 5.07 7.38 5.25
N PHE A 267 5.02 7.64 6.57
CA PHE A 267 6.09 8.27 7.35
C PHE A 267 6.58 7.38 8.48
N HIS A 268 7.85 7.51 8.82
CA HIS A 268 8.45 6.89 10.00
C HIS A 268 9.49 7.80 10.65
N THR A 269 9.85 7.51 11.91
CA THR A 269 10.86 8.25 12.68
C THR A 269 12.31 7.90 12.32
N ASN A 270 12.55 7.11 11.27
CA ASN A 270 13.86 6.83 10.70
C ASN A 270 14.04 7.58 9.38
N MET A 271 15.19 8.21 9.18
CA MET A 271 15.52 8.99 7.99
C MET A 271 15.64 8.16 6.70
N ALA A 272 15.67 6.83 6.79
CA ALA A 272 15.55 5.94 5.62
C ALA A 272 14.13 5.87 5.05
N CYS A 273 13.15 6.49 5.72
CA CYS A 273 11.77 6.64 5.26
C CYS A 273 11.44 8.14 5.08
N ASN A 274 10.26 8.47 4.56
CA ASN A 274 9.71 9.80 4.71
C ASN A 274 9.72 10.15 6.20
N TYR A 275 10.43 11.22 6.57
CA TYR A 275 10.85 11.42 7.96
C TYR A 275 9.79 12.16 8.79
N LEU A 276 9.16 11.47 9.74
CA LEU A 276 8.09 11.98 10.60
C LEU A 276 8.56 13.17 11.45
N ASN A 277 9.79 13.10 12.00
CA ASN A 277 10.31 14.15 12.89
C ASN A 277 10.74 15.43 12.15
N ASP A 278 10.75 15.43 10.80
CA ASP A 278 10.80 16.64 9.99
C ASP A 278 9.36 17.06 9.60
N THR A 279 8.66 17.66 10.54
CA THR A 279 7.28 18.12 10.33
C THR A 279 7.14 19.08 9.16
N ALA A 280 8.15 19.95 8.92
CA ALA A 280 8.11 20.90 7.81
C ALA A 280 8.24 20.19 6.45
N GLY A 281 9.15 19.23 6.34
CA GLY A 281 9.27 18.36 5.17
C GLY A 281 8.02 17.54 4.92
N ALA A 282 7.41 16.98 5.97
CA ALA A 282 6.16 16.23 5.88
C ALA A 282 5.02 17.11 5.36
N VAL A 283 4.84 18.32 5.89
CA VAL A 283 3.86 19.30 5.41
C VAL A 283 4.07 19.61 3.92
N ALA A 284 5.31 19.82 3.49
CA ALA A 284 5.60 20.12 2.08
C ALA A 284 5.25 18.95 1.15
N LEU A 285 5.50 17.69 1.57
CA LEU A 285 5.13 16.51 0.81
C LEU A 285 3.60 16.34 0.71
N VAL A 286 2.87 16.53 1.82
CA VAL A 286 1.40 16.48 1.83
C VAL A 286 0.81 17.54 0.92
N GLN A 287 1.31 18.79 0.97
CA GLN A 287 0.85 19.87 0.09
C GLN A 287 1.08 19.57 -1.41
N GLN A 288 2.15 18.84 -1.75
CA GLN A 288 2.39 18.41 -3.13
C GLN A 288 1.33 17.38 -3.59
N LEU A 289 0.89 16.46 -2.71
CA LEU A 289 -0.19 15.53 -3.03
C LEU A 289 -1.53 16.27 -3.17
N VAL A 290 -1.89 17.10 -2.21
CA VAL A 290 -3.13 17.91 -2.22
C VAL A 290 -3.28 18.76 -3.49
N ALA A 291 -2.17 19.16 -4.10
CA ALA A 291 -2.19 19.94 -5.35
C ALA A 291 -2.61 19.13 -6.59
N ARG A 292 -2.64 17.78 -6.52
CA ARG A 292 -2.87 16.89 -7.67
C ARG A 292 -3.82 15.73 -7.43
N ASP A 293 -4.10 15.42 -6.16
CA ASP A 293 -4.99 14.34 -5.74
C ASP A 293 -6.26 14.90 -5.08
N ASP A 294 -7.36 14.18 -5.21
CA ASP A 294 -8.67 14.57 -4.67
C ASP A 294 -8.80 14.16 -3.20
N ILE A 295 -8.15 13.06 -2.80
CA ILE A 295 -8.11 12.53 -1.43
C ILE A 295 -6.67 12.20 -1.05
N VAL A 296 -6.20 12.74 0.07
CA VAL A 296 -4.85 12.53 0.59
C VAL A 296 -4.87 11.78 1.91
N ILE A 297 -4.24 10.60 1.94
CA ILE A 297 -4.12 9.73 3.11
C ILE A 297 -2.67 9.78 3.60
N VAL A 298 -2.50 10.05 4.89
CA VAL A 298 -1.21 9.96 5.56
C VAL A 298 -1.19 8.73 6.44
N SER A 299 -0.16 7.90 6.30
CA SER A 299 0.14 6.84 7.25
C SER A 299 1.41 7.16 8.02
N PHE A 300 1.48 6.78 9.28
CA PHE A 300 2.71 6.92 10.05
C PHE A 300 2.97 5.70 10.94
N HIS A 301 4.26 5.40 11.18
CA HIS A 301 4.72 4.43 12.15
C HIS A 301 5.60 5.14 13.18
N GLY A 302 5.07 5.34 14.39
CA GLY A 302 5.71 6.12 15.45
C GLY A 302 5.10 5.88 16.81
N GLY A 303 5.58 6.57 17.83
CA GLY A 303 5.17 6.39 19.21
C GLY A 303 5.96 5.28 19.93
N ALA A 304 5.88 5.29 21.26
CA ALA A 304 6.44 4.25 22.10
C ALA A 304 5.70 2.92 21.95
N GLU A 305 6.36 1.79 22.21
CA GLU A 305 5.83 0.46 21.93
C GLU A 305 5.41 -0.30 23.19
N GLY A 306 4.48 -1.25 23.00
CA GLY A 306 4.10 -2.25 23.97
C GLY A 306 2.88 -1.91 24.81
N SER A 307 2.48 -2.84 25.72
CA SER A 307 1.22 -2.79 26.46
C SER A 307 1.01 -1.55 27.33
N LYS A 308 2.05 -0.80 27.64
CA LYS A 308 1.97 0.45 28.43
C LYS A 308 1.84 1.71 27.56
N ALA A 309 1.92 1.56 26.24
CA ALA A 309 1.94 2.67 25.28
C ALA A 309 0.56 2.92 24.62
N GLN A 310 -0.54 2.53 25.28
CA GLN A 310 -1.89 2.69 24.73
C GLN A 310 -2.37 4.16 24.69
N HIS A 311 -1.86 5.03 25.56
CA HIS A 311 -2.22 6.44 25.60
C HIS A 311 -1.37 7.26 24.65
N VAL A 312 -1.95 8.29 24.05
CA VAL A 312 -1.28 9.29 23.23
C VAL A 312 -0.89 10.48 24.10
N PRO A 313 0.36 10.61 24.53
CA PRO A 313 0.77 11.70 25.39
C PRO A 313 0.80 13.03 24.65
N VAL A 314 0.89 14.13 25.41
CA VAL A 314 1.25 15.43 24.87
C VAL A 314 2.78 15.52 24.86
N GLY A 315 3.37 15.82 23.69
CA GLY A 315 4.82 15.91 23.50
C GLY A 315 5.45 14.64 22.93
N LYS A 316 6.77 14.66 22.86
CA LYS A 316 7.56 13.59 22.25
C LYS A 316 7.51 12.29 23.03
N GLU A 317 7.40 11.20 22.29
CA GLU A 317 7.55 9.85 22.83
C GLU A 317 8.98 9.34 22.63
N LEU A 318 9.49 8.65 23.64
CA LEU A 318 10.80 7.99 23.60
C LEU A 318 10.63 6.49 23.84
N PHE A 319 11.35 5.68 23.04
CA PHE A 319 11.38 4.23 23.25
C PHE A 319 12.81 3.71 23.06
N TYR A 320 13.38 3.09 24.09
CA TYR A 320 14.80 2.69 24.14
C TYR A 320 15.81 3.79 23.75
N GLY A 321 15.46 5.06 24.04
CA GLY A 321 16.30 6.22 23.71
C GLY A 321 16.12 6.76 22.29
N GLU A 322 15.29 6.14 21.47
CA GLU A 322 14.89 6.64 20.14
C GLU A 322 13.79 7.70 20.28
N ASP A 323 13.87 8.77 19.48
CA ASP A 323 12.82 9.76 19.33
C ASP A 323 11.71 9.17 18.41
N ARG A 324 10.58 8.78 19.01
CA ARG A 324 9.45 8.14 18.32
C ARG A 324 8.37 9.15 17.90
N GLY A 325 8.71 10.44 17.95
CA GLY A 325 7.91 11.55 17.44
C GLY A 325 7.01 12.21 18.48
N ASP A 326 6.61 13.44 18.18
CA ASP A 326 5.45 14.12 18.77
C ASP A 326 4.26 13.91 17.84
N LEU A 327 3.51 12.84 18.12
CA LEU A 327 2.48 12.39 17.19
C LEU A 327 1.32 13.39 17.06
N ARG A 328 0.98 14.13 18.13
CA ARG A 328 -0.07 15.14 18.06
C ARG A 328 0.33 16.32 17.19
N ILE A 329 1.56 16.80 17.33
CA ILE A 329 2.08 17.89 16.47
C ILE A 329 2.14 17.43 15.01
N PHE A 330 2.67 16.23 14.76
CA PHE A 330 2.78 15.70 13.41
C PHE A 330 1.41 15.55 12.74
N THR A 331 0.46 14.87 13.40
CA THR A 331 -0.86 14.57 12.81
C THR A 331 -1.67 15.83 12.54
N HIS A 332 -1.63 16.79 13.47
CA HIS A 332 -2.28 18.09 13.26
C HIS A 332 -1.65 18.87 12.10
N ALA A 333 -0.32 18.86 11.99
CA ALA A 333 0.37 19.57 10.92
C ALA A 333 0.06 18.99 9.53
N VAL A 334 -0.02 17.67 9.38
CA VAL A 334 -0.37 17.06 8.09
C VAL A 334 -1.85 17.27 7.74
N VAL A 335 -2.76 17.25 8.70
CA VAL A 335 -4.17 17.61 8.48
C VAL A 335 -4.28 19.10 8.11
N ASP A 336 -3.54 19.98 8.76
CA ASP A 336 -3.50 21.41 8.42
C ASP A 336 -2.89 21.67 7.03
N ALA A 337 -2.05 20.76 6.54
CA ALA A 337 -1.51 20.76 5.19
C ALA A 337 -2.50 20.24 4.13
N GLY A 338 -3.60 19.61 4.56
CA GLY A 338 -4.68 19.12 3.70
C GLY A 338 -4.83 17.60 3.64
N ALA A 339 -4.22 16.85 4.54
CA ALA A 339 -4.52 15.41 4.66
C ALA A 339 -5.96 15.17 5.10
N ASP A 340 -6.64 14.22 4.45
CA ASP A 340 -8.04 13.88 4.67
C ASP A 340 -8.25 12.78 5.70
N LEU A 341 -7.25 11.90 5.85
CA LEU A 341 -7.25 10.78 6.77
C LEU A 341 -5.82 10.53 7.26
N VAL A 342 -5.67 10.24 8.56
CA VAL A 342 -4.37 9.86 9.14
C VAL A 342 -4.49 8.50 9.82
N LEU A 343 -3.60 7.56 9.47
CA LEU A 343 -3.58 6.17 9.91
C LEU A 343 -2.27 5.87 10.64
N GLY A 344 -2.33 5.59 11.94
CA GLY A 344 -1.18 5.37 12.80
C GLY A 344 -0.84 3.92 13.06
N HIS A 345 0.46 3.68 13.22
CA HIS A 345 1.09 2.38 13.55
C HIS A 345 2.28 2.58 14.48
N GLY A 346 2.85 1.48 14.99
CA GLY A 346 4.10 1.47 15.73
C GLY A 346 4.01 1.06 17.20
N PRO A 347 2.99 1.47 17.96
CA PRO A 347 2.86 1.07 19.37
C PRO A 347 2.58 -0.41 19.60
N HIS A 348 2.17 -1.16 18.57
CA HIS A 348 1.74 -2.57 18.64
C HIS A 348 0.57 -2.82 19.61
N VAL A 349 -0.17 -1.78 19.92
CA VAL A 349 -1.40 -1.76 20.70
C VAL A 349 -2.33 -0.70 20.12
N ILE A 350 -3.62 -0.92 20.26
CA ILE A 350 -4.63 0.04 19.84
C ILE A 350 -4.52 1.33 20.70
N ARG A 351 -4.70 2.49 20.06
CA ARG A 351 -4.78 3.82 20.68
C ARG A 351 -6.13 4.46 20.44
N GLY A 352 -6.31 5.68 20.96
CA GLY A 352 -7.52 6.49 20.75
C GLY A 352 -7.53 7.17 19.39
N MET A 353 -8.71 7.65 18.98
CA MET A 353 -8.97 8.39 17.74
C MET A 353 -9.34 9.84 18.02
N GLU A 354 -8.88 10.73 17.15
CA GLU A 354 -9.22 12.16 17.19
C GLU A 354 -9.99 12.57 15.94
N LEU A 355 -10.94 13.48 16.08
CA LEU A 355 -11.58 14.15 14.95
C LEU A 355 -11.11 15.60 14.91
N TYR A 356 -10.00 15.83 14.21
CA TYR A 356 -9.39 17.14 14.10
C TYR A 356 -9.81 17.85 12.82
N LYS A 357 -10.44 19.03 12.95
CA LYS A 357 -10.99 19.80 11.82
C LYS A 357 -11.86 18.98 10.85
N GLY A 358 -12.62 18.03 11.40
CA GLY A 358 -13.47 17.14 10.61
C GLY A 358 -12.73 15.99 9.88
N ARG A 359 -11.44 15.81 10.12
CA ARG A 359 -10.63 14.71 9.58
C ARG A 359 -10.35 13.69 10.68
N LEU A 360 -10.48 12.41 10.36
CA LEU A 360 -10.21 11.33 11.31
C LEU A 360 -8.71 11.08 11.42
N ILE A 361 -8.22 11.02 12.66
CA ILE A 361 -6.87 10.61 13.01
C ILE A 361 -6.97 9.36 13.87
N GLU A 362 -6.48 8.23 13.36
CA GLU A 362 -6.26 7.01 14.11
C GLU A 362 -4.80 6.95 14.55
N TYR A 363 -4.54 6.85 15.87
CA TYR A 363 -3.17 6.93 16.39
C TYR A 363 -2.44 5.59 16.45
N SER A 364 -3.14 4.46 16.48
CA SER A 364 -2.55 3.13 16.28
C SER A 364 -3.63 2.06 16.20
N MET A 365 -3.63 1.31 15.12
CA MET A 365 -4.52 0.16 14.90
C MET A 365 -3.99 -1.14 15.53
N GLY A 366 -2.86 -1.11 16.24
CA GLY A 366 -2.24 -2.28 16.87
C GLY A 366 -1.70 -3.31 15.89
N ASN A 367 -1.52 -4.54 16.38
CA ASN A 367 -1.10 -5.67 15.56
C ASN A 367 -2.30 -6.28 14.84
N PHE A 368 -2.19 -6.58 13.54
CA PHE A 368 -3.24 -7.24 12.78
C PHE A 368 -2.92 -8.69 12.43
N ALA A 369 -1.80 -8.92 11.76
CA ALA A 369 -1.36 -10.25 11.33
C ALA A 369 0.15 -10.40 11.54
N THR A 370 0.58 -10.77 12.76
CA THR A 370 1.99 -10.73 13.18
C THR A 370 2.45 -12.10 13.66
N TYR A 371 2.95 -12.93 12.71
CA TYR A 371 3.22 -14.33 12.96
C TYR A 371 4.57 -14.58 13.68
N GLY A 372 4.51 -15.24 14.83
CA GLY A 372 5.62 -15.97 15.44
C GLY A 372 6.65 -15.15 16.21
N ARG A 373 6.75 -13.83 16.03
CA ARG A 373 7.79 -12.99 16.65
C ARG A 373 7.28 -11.83 17.49
N PHE A 374 5.97 -11.67 17.56
CA PHE A 374 5.32 -10.61 18.32
C PHE A 374 4.74 -11.14 19.62
N ASN A 375 4.68 -10.29 20.63
CA ASN A 375 3.90 -10.58 21.83
C ASN A 375 2.42 -10.33 21.53
N LEU A 376 1.60 -11.35 21.69
CA LEU A 376 0.15 -11.30 21.46
C LEU A 376 -0.65 -11.33 22.75
N SER A 377 -0.02 -11.14 23.91
CA SER A 377 -0.67 -11.20 25.21
C SER A 377 -1.41 -9.89 25.53
N GLY A 378 -2.64 -10.00 26.05
CA GLY A 378 -3.42 -8.86 26.49
C GLY A 378 -3.72 -7.88 25.35
N ALA A 379 -3.46 -6.59 25.56
CA ALA A 379 -3.73 -5.53 24.59
C ALA A 379 -3.00 -5.68 23.25
N GLN A 380 -1.85 -6.36 23.23
CA GLN A 380 -1.06 -6.57 22.01
C GLN A 380 -1.64 -7.66 21.09
N GLY A 381 -2.58 -8.47 21.58
CA GLY A 381 -3.33 -9.45 20.76
C GLY A 381 -4.66 -8.91 20.23
N ILE A 382 -5.05 -7.69 20.61
CA ILE A 382 -6.27 -7.02 20.11
C ILE A 382 -5.88 -6.12 18.95
N GLY A 383 -6.58 -6.25 17.83
CA GLY A 383 -6.43 -5.44 16.65
C GLY A 383 -7.79 -5.00 16.12
N GLU A 384 -7.80 -4.28 15.02
CA GLU A 384 -9.02 -3.82 14.38
C GLU A 384 -8.89 -3.81 12.86
N ILE A 385 -10.04 -3.86 12.20
CA ILE A 385 -10.24 -3.38 10.84
C ILE A 385 -11.04 -2.08 10.98
N LEU A 386 -10.42 -0.97 10.67
CA LEU A 386 -11.05 0.34 10.69
C LEU A 386 -11.73 0.59 9.36
N GLU A 387 -13.05 0.69 9.33
CA GLU A 387 -13.80 1.14 8.16
C GLU A 387 -13.96 2.65 8.20
N VAL A 388 -13.62 3.33 7.10
CA VAL A 388 -13.71 4.78 6.93
C VAL A 388 -14.46 5.09 5.65
N GLY A 389 -15.44 5.98 5.72
CA GLY A 389 -16.08 6.58 4.55
C GLY A 389 -15.55 7.98 4.29
N LEU A 390 -15.07 8.22 3.08
CA LEU A 390 -14.64 9.53 2.61
C LEU A 390 -15.53 9.98 1.45
N ALA A 391 -16.02 11.21 1.50
CA ALA A 391 -16.66 11.83 0.35
C ALA A 391 -15.61 12.18 -0.72
N ALA A 392 -16.03 12.47 -1.95
CA ALA A 392 -15.14 12.82 -3.05
C ALA A 392 -14.21 14.03 -2.77
N ASP A 393 -14.58 14.90 -1.85
CA ASP A 393 -13.78 16.03 -1.36
C ASP A 393 -12.92 15.69 -0.13
N GLY A 394 -12.73 14.41 0.15
CA GLY A 394 -11.97 13.90 1.31
C GLY A 394 -12.66 14.04 2.66
N ALA A 395 -13.88 14.59 2.74
CA ALA A 395 -14.57 14.75 4.02
C ALA A 395 -14.89 13.39 4.66
N PHE A 396 -14.57 13.22 5.94
CA PHE A 396 -14.98 12.05 6.71
C PHE A 396 -16.50 12.04 6.90
N VAL A 397 -17.17 10.98 6.45
CA VAL A 397 -18.64 10.86 6.50
C VAL A 397 -19.11 9.84 7.52
N GLY A 398 -18.21 9.13 8.16
CA GLY A 398 -18.48 8.12 9.16
C GLY A 398 -17.57 6.92 9.02
N GLY A 399 -17.64 5.99 9.97
CA GLY A 399 -16.79 4.80 9.97
C GLY A 399 -17.28 3.75 10.94
N ARG A 400 -16.51 2.68 11.09
CA ARG A 400 -16.78 1.60 12.02
C ARG A 400 -15.50 0.89 12.43
N ILE A 401 -15.39 0.57 13.70
CA ILE A 401 -14.39 -0.33 14.26
C ILE A 401 -14.94 -1.75 14.21
N ILE A 402 -14.27 -2.63 13.49
CA ILE A 402 -14.53 -4.06 13.45
C ILE A 402 -13.38 -4.74 14.20
N GLY A 403 -13.66 -5.18 15.42
CA GLY A 403 -12.63 -5.78 16.28
C GLY A 403 -12.07 -7.07 15.69
N THR A 404 -10.78 -7.23 15.84
CA THR A 404 -10.06 -8.45 15.54
C THR A 404 -9.22 -8.88 16.73
N ARG A 405 -8.88 -10.15 16.78
CA ARG A 405 -7.86 -10.70 17.65
C ARG A 405 -6.98 -11.66 16.87
N GLN A 406 -5.79 -11.91 17.37
CA GLN A 406 -4.93 -12.89 16.74
C GLN A 406 -5.02 -14.23 17.46
N GLU A 407 -5.22 -15.30 16.71
CA GLU A 407 -5.23 -16.69 17.21
C GLU A 407 -3.95 -17.43 16.83
N GLY A 408 -3.62 -18.46 17.62
CA GLY A 408 -2.41 -19.25 17.43
C GLY A 408 -1.15 -18.37 17.58
N GLN A 409 -0.35 -18.30 16.53
CA GLN A 409 0.90 -17.52 16.51
C GLN A 409 0.76 -16.21 15.71
N GLY A 410 -0.45 -15.69 15.50
CA GLY A 410 -0.63 -14.39 14.86
C GLY A 410 -1.56 -14.35 13.66
N ARG A 411 -2.56 -15.24 13.57
CA ARG A 411 -3.59 -15.19 12.52
C ARG A 411 -4.78 -14.35 12.95
N PRO A 412 -5.18 -13.33 12.16
CA PRO A 412 -6.29 -12.48 12.51
C PRO A 412 -7.64 -13.22 12.34
N VAL A 413 -8.50 -13.06 13.34
CA VAL A 413 -9.91 -13.47 13.29
C VAL A 413 -10.79 -12.34 13.75
N LEU A 414 -12.04 -12.29 13.31
CA LEU A 414 -13.00 -11.32 13.82
C LEU A 414 -13.27 -11.59 15.31
N ASP A 415 -13.36 -10.51 16.08
CA ASP A 415 -13.76 -10.58 17.50
C ASP A 415 -15.26 -10.31 17.64
N PRO A 416 -16.09 -11.33 17.93
CA PRO A 416 -17.55 -11.14 18.10
C PRO A 416 -17.92 -10.19 19.23
N GLN A 417 -17.03 -10.00 20.21
CA GLN A 417 -17.24 -9.09 21.34
C GLN A 417 -16.86 -7.65 21.01
N ASN A 418 -16.16 -7.43 19.90
CA ASN A 418 -15.67 -6.13 19.44
C ASN A 418 -14.90 -5.37 20.54
N GLN A 419 -14.00 -6.06 21.26
CA GLN A 419 -13.20 -5.50 22.35
C GLN A 419 -12.38 -4.28 21.90
N ALA A 420 -11.96 -4.25 20.62
CA ALA A 420 -11.28 -3.11 20.03
C ALA A 420 -12.11 -1.83 20.13
N ALA A 421 -13.40 -1.87 19.77
CA ALA A 421 -14.28 -0.69 19.85
C ALA A 421 -14.43 -0.15 21.28
N ASP A 422 -14.54 -1.05 22.27
CA ASP A 422 -14.61 -0.65 23.68
C ASP A 422 -13.30 0.00 24.13
N LEU A 423 -12.17 -0.56 23.73
CA LEU A 423 -10.84 -0.06 24.07
C LEU A 423 -10.56 1.30 23.42
N VAL A 424 -10.77 1.44 22.09
CA VAL A 424 -10.62 2.71 21.38
C VAL A 424 -11.50 3.78 21.98
N ARG A 425 -12.79 3.47 22.28
CA ARG A 425 -13.72 4.42 22.90
C ARG A 425 -13.21 4.92 24.25
N ALA A 426 -12.70 4.02 25.11
CA ALA A 426 -12.17 4.39 26.42
C ALA A 426 -10.91 5.25 26.31
N LEU A 427 -9.98 4.88 25.43
CA LEU A 427 -8.74 5.63 25.18
C LEU A 427 -9.03 6.99 24.54
N THR A 428 -9.94 7.04 23.58
CA THR A 428 -10.41 8.29 22.96
C THR A 428 -10.99 9.27 24.01
N ALA A 429 -11.86 8.78 24.88
CA ALA A 429 -12.43 9.61 25.94
C ALA A 429 -11.38 10.11 26.94
N SER A 430 -10.34 9.30 27.21
CA SER A 430 -9.23 9.67 28.10
C SER A 430 -8.30 10.71 27.48
N ASP A 431 -7.87 10.48 26.23
CA ASP A 431 -6.76 11.22 25.63
C ASP A 431 -7.23 12.45 24.83
N PHE A 432 -8.49 12.43 24.35
CA PHE A 432 -9.09 13.42 23.46
C PHE A 432 -10.47 13.89 23.95
N ALA A 433 -10.56 14.31 25.20
CA ALA A 433 -11.84 14.65 25.87
C ALA A 433 -12.68 15.69 25.13
N THR A 434 -12.06 16.60 24.35
CA THR A 434 -12.74 17.71 23.66
C THR A 434 -12.95 17.48 22.16
N ASN A 435 -12.11 16.67 21.52
CA ASN A 435 -12.08 16.45 20.07
C ASN A 435 -11.92 14.99 19.68
N GLY A 436 -12.16 14.08 20.62
CA GLY A 436 -12.20 12.65 20.35
C GLY A 436 -13.33 12.26 19.39
N ALA A 437 -13.08 11.27 18.55
CA ALA A 437 -14.09 10.69 17.68
C ALA A 437 -15.26 10.12 18.53
N LYS A 438 -16.49 10.28 18.06
CA LYS A 438 -17.67 9.74 18.73
C LYS A 438 -17.88 8.29 18.30
N ILE A 439 -17.60 7.36 19.20
CA ILE A 439 -17.65 5.92 18.96
C ILE A 439 -18.81 5.32 19.75
N ALA A 440 -19.77 4.72 19.05
CA ALA A 440 -20.90 4.02 19.66
C ALA A 440 -20.49 2.63 20.20
N GLN A 441 -21.35 1.97 20.96
CA GLN A 441 -21.06 0.64 21.52
C GLN A 441 -20.85 -0.44 20.45
N ASP A 442 -21.53 -0.31 19.31
CA ASP A 442 -21.39 -1.24 18.18
C ASP A 442 -20.15 -0.98 17.30
N GLY A 443 -19.32 -0.01 17.70
CA GLY A 443 -18.12 0.41 16.98
C GLY A 443 -18.36 1.49 15.92
N THR A 444 -19.60 1.94 15.68
CA THR A 444 -19.89 2.99 14.70
C THR A 444 -19.22 4.30 15.11
N ILE A 445 -18.52 4.94 14.16
CA ILE A 445 -17.86 6.24 14.32
C ILE A 445 -18.67 7.28 13.57
N SER A 446 -19.17 8.29 14.30
CA SER A 446 -19.95 9.37 13.68
C SER A 446 -19.05 10.47 13.12
N ALA A 447 -19.41 11.00 11.96
CA ALA A 447 -18.87 12.26 11.46
C ALA A 447 -19.19 13.41 12.45
N ALA A 448 -18.42 14.51 12.37
CA ALA A 448 -18.78 15.74 13.09
C ALA A 448 -20.15 16.23 12.61
N ASN A 449 -20.98 16.66 13.57
CA ASN A 449 -22.29 17.30 13.28
C ASN A 449 -22.07 18.69 12.68
#